data_88e37d573a7dd682c5ad6f16f4a84b88
#
_entry.id   88e37d573a7dd682c5ad6f16f4a84b88
#
_cell.length_a   1.000
_cell.length_b   1.000
_cell.length_c   1.000
_cell.angle_alpha   90.00
_cell.angle_beta   90.00
_cell.angle_gamma   90.00
#
_symmetry.space_group_name_H-M   'P 1'
#
loop_
_entity.id
_entity.type
_entity.pdbx_description
1 polymer ?
#
loop_
_entity_poly.entity_id
_entity_poly.type
_entity_poly.pdbx_seq_one_letter_code
_entity_poly.pdbx_strand_id
1 'polypeptide(L)'
;MREEIQFTQAEYEELRQQSIRESSRDGTEGIDPPQLPQLFRFPYGRCNDESLKLVAQLGLRAIQWDVVAETGGNNANLEQGRHVASMVKPGSILLFHANLVPKGSFQLLRYVVGTLKMQGYRFVCVGELLKMGKPEVTRDGYFLKPGDNRALDTRFGPEGTGR
;
A
#
# COMPACT_ATOMS: atom_id res chain seq x y z
N MET A 1 18.12 5.11 3.16
CA MET A 1 17.06 4.44 2.35
C MET A 1 17.51 3.12 1.70
N ARG A 2 18.62 3.06 0.91
CA ARG A 2 19.08 1.76 0.31
C ARG A 2 19.36 0.71 1.39
N GLU A 3 20.15 1.05 2.37
CA GLU A 3 20.51 0.16 3.48
C GLU A 3 19.30 -0.29 4.29
N GLU A 4 18.36 0.59 4.55
CA GLU A 4 17.12 0.28 5.26
C GLU A 4 16.24 -0.71 4.49
N ILE A 5 16.11 -0.53 3.17
CA ILE A 5 15.36 -1.47 2.32
C ILE A 5 16.06 -2.83 2.30
N GLN A 6 17.37 -2.85 2.10
CA GLN A 6 18.15 -4.10 2.06
C GLN A 6 18.15 -4.81 3.42
N PHE A 7 18.23 -4.07 4.51
CA PHE A 7 18.11 -4.63 5.86
C PHE A 7 16.74 -5.29 6.05
N THR A 8 15.65 -4.59 5.70
CA THR A 8 14.29 -5.14 5.80
C THR A 8 14.11 -6.40 4.93
N GLN A 9 14.71 -6.42 3.73
CA GLN A 9 14.67 -7.61 2.86
C GLN A 9 15.43 -8.80 3.47
N ALA A 10 16.58 -8.53 4.09
CA ALA A 10 17.38 -9.58 4.76
C ALA A 10 16.65 -10.16 5.99
N GLU A 11 16.10 -9.31 6.84
CA GLU A 11 15.26 -9.70 7.98
C GLU A 11 14.05 -10.54 7.55
N TYR A 12 13.36 -10.11 6.49
CA TYR A 12 12.23 -10.86 5.96
C TYR A 12 12.63 -12.25 5.49
N GLU A 13 13.76 -12.38 4.76
CA GLU A 13 14.22 -13.67 4.27
C GLU A 13 14.66 -14.58 5.40
N GLU A 14 15.28 -14.05 6.45
CA GLU A 14 15.62 -14.83 7.64
C GLU A 14 14.36 -15.41 8.32
N LEU A 15 13.35 -14.55 8.57
CA LEU A 15 12.06 -14.99 9.15
C LEU A 15 11.35 -16.00 8.25
N ARG A 16 11.40 -15.79 6.94
CA ARG A 16 10.83 -16.71 5.95
C ARG A 16 11.49 -18.10 6.05
N GLN A 17 12.82 -18.15 6.09
CA GLN A 17 13.56 -19.39 6.20
C GLN A 17 13.31 -20.10 7.56
N GLN A 18 13.16 -19.31 8.62
CA GLN A 18 12.79 -19.86 9.93
C GLN A 18 11.39 -20.49 9.87
N SER A 19 10.39 -19.81 9.32
CA SER A 19 9.02 -20.34 9.20
C SER A 19 8.96 -21.64 8.39
N ILE A 20 9.72 -21.73 7.28
CA ILE A 20 9.81 -22.95 6.47
C ILE A 20 10.41 -24.11 7.29
N ARG A 21 11.48 -23.85 8.06
CA ARG A 21 12.13 -24.87 8.89
C ARG A 21 11.21 -25.36 10.01
N GLU A 22 10.45 -24.47 10.64
CA GLU A 22 9.50 -24.79 11.70
C GLU A 22 8.35 -25.65 11.16
N SER A 23 7.73 -25.25 10.05
CA SER A 23 6.66 -26.01 9.39
C SER A 23 7.11 -27.41 8.97
N SER A 24 8.36 -27.55 8.51
CA SER A 24 8.92 -28.86 8.14
C SER A 24 9.16 -29.77 9.34
N ARG A 25 9.39 -29.23 10.54
CA ARG A 25 9.58 -30.02 11.78
C ARG A 25 8.27 -30.53 12.36
N ASP A 26 7.23 -29.71 12.29
CA ASP A 26 5.93 -30.00 12.91
C ASP A 26 5.01 -30.83 12.01
N GLY A 27 5.42 -31.15 10.78
CA GLY A 27 4.63 -31.90 9.80
C GLY A 27 3.32 -31.18 9.40
N THR A 28 3.20 -29.90 9.74
CA THR A 28 2.09 -29.07 9.28
C THR A 28 2.37 -28.69 7.83
N GLU A 29 1.38 -28.87 6.93
CA GLU A 29 1.42 -28.20 5.61
C GLU A 29 1.39 -26.69 5.85
N GLY A 30 2.57 -26.11 6.11
CA GLY A 30 2.75 -24.69 6.30
C GLY A 30 2.41 -23.97 5.01
N ILE A 31 1.74 -22.85 5.12
CA ILE A 31 1.64 -21.89 4.02
C ILE A 31 3.07 -21.47 3.70
N ASP A 32 3.58 -21.84 2.51
CA ASP A 32 4.89 -21.39 2.06
C ASP A 32 4.91 -19.85 2.08
N PRO A 33 5.72 -19.19 2.94
CA PRO A 33 5.72 -17.75 3.02
C PRO A 33 6.11 -17.17 1.65
N PRO A 34 5.45 -16.11 1.19
CA PRO A 34 5.71 -15.53 -0.12
C PRO A 34 7.20 -15.21 -0.29
N GLN A 35 7.69 -15.33 -1.52
CA GLN A 35 9.04 -14.88 -1.86
C GLN A 35 9.23 -13.39 -1.49
N LEU A 36 10.49 -12.93 -1.49
CA LEU A 36 10.83 -11.54 -1.20
C LEU A 36 9.82 -10.56 -1.79
N PRO A 37 9.35 -9.57 -1.01
CA PRO A 37 8.44 -8.56 -1.49
C PRO A 37 9.00 -7.86 -2.74
N GLN A 38 8.25 -7.85 -3.83
CA GLN A 38 8.59 -7.15 -5.07
C GLN A 38 7.92 -5.78 -5.15
N LEU A 39 7.09 -5.46 -4.17
CA LEU A 39 6.33 -4.22 -4.12
C LEU A 39 6.84 -3.36 -2.97
N PHE A 40 6.92 -2.07 -3.24
CA PHE A 40 7.38 -1.08 -2.27
C PHE A 40 6.39 0.09 -2.25
N ARG A 41 6.04 0.57 -1.07
CA ARG A 41 5.27 1.79 -0.90
C ARG A 41 6.09 2.79 -0.11
N PHE A 42 6.27 3.98 -0.69
CA PHE A 42 6.95 5.06 -0.01
C PHE A 42 6.20 5.52 1.24
N PRO A 43 6.88 5.73 2.36
CA PRO A 43 6.29 6.39 3.52
C PRO A 43 5.65 7.72 3.10
N TYR A 44 4.43 7.94 3.58
CA TYR A 44 3.60 9.11 3.20
C TYR A 44 3.34 9.26 1.69
N GLY A 45 3.66 8.26 0.88
CA GLY A 45 3.56 8.33 -0.58
C GLY A 45 4.59 9.23 -1.26
N ARG A 46 5.55 9.77 -0.53
CA ARG A 46 6.50 10.76 -1.05
C ARG A 46 7.67 10.09 -1.73
N CYS A 47 7.90 10.48 -2.97
CA CYS A 47 9.02 10.00 -3.77
C CYS A 47 9.50 11.11 -4.71
N ASN A 48 10.74 11.00 -5.12
CA ASN A 48 11.35 11.79 -6.18
C ASN A 48 12.03 10.86 -7.19
N ASP A 49 12.56 11.41 -8.27
CA ASP A 49 13.20 10.64 -9.34
C ASP A 49 14.33 9.74 -8.83
N GLU A 50 15.14 10.23 -7.90
CA GLU A 50 16.27 9.47 -7.34
C GLU A 50 15.80 8.28 -6.52
N SER A 51 14.78 8.49 -5.66
CA SER A 51 14.21 7.43 -4.84
C SER A 51 13.47 6.39 -5.68
N LEU A 52 12.77 6.80 -6.74
CA LEU A 52 12.13 5.89 -7.70
C LEU A 52 13.16 5.06 -8.46
N LYS A 53 14.25 5.67 -8.94
CA LYS A 53 15.37 4.95 -9.57
C LYS A 53 16.00 3.95 -8.62
N LEU A 54 16.22 4.34 -7.37
CA LEU A 54 16.78 3.45 -6.35
C LEU A 54 15.91 2.23 -6.10
N VAL A 55 14.61 2.42 -5.91
CA VAL A 55 13.64 1.33 -5.70
C VAL A 55 13.64 0.38 -6.91
N ALA A 56 13.65 0.93 -8.14
CA ALA A 56 13.74 0.13 -9.36
C ALA A 56 15.06 -0.66 -9.47
N GLN A 57 16.21 -0.05 -9.09
CA GLN A 57 17.51 -0.74 -9.06
C GLN A 57 17.57 -1.91 -8.07
N LEU A 58 16.73 -1.85 -7.01
CA LEU A 58 16.59 -2.93 -6.04
C LEU A 58 15.59 -4.02 -6.49
N GLY A 59 15.10 -3.95 -7.73
CA GLY A 59 14.13 -4.90 -8.27
C GLY A 59 12.71 -4.71 -7.72
N LEU A 60 12.45 -3.60 -7.03
CA LEU A 60 11.17 -3.30 -6.42
C LEU A 60 10.31 -2.43 -7.34
N ARG A 61 9.01 -2.61 -7.26
CA ARG A 61 8.01 -1.78 -7.94
C ARG A 61 7.33 -0.88 -6.94
N ALA A 62 7.45 0.43 -7.13
CA ALA A 62 6.76 1.42 -6.31
C ALA A 62 5.25 1.39 -6.60
N ILE A 63 4.44 1.32 -5.55
CA ILE A 63 2.97 1.25 -5.62
C ILE A 63 2.38 2.42 -4.85
N GLN A 64 1.44 3.09 -5.48
CA GLN A 64 0.58 4.10 -4.86
C GLN A 64 -0.87 3.58 -4.78
N TRP A 65 -1.80 4.46 -4.51
CA TRP A 65 -3.23 4.20 -4.36
C TRP A 65 -4.03 5.22 -5.16
N ASP A 66 -5.30 4.96 -5.37
CA ASP A 66 -6.24 5.90 -5.98
C ASP A 66 -7.39 6.30 -5.06
N VAL A 67 -7.59 5.57 -3.94
CA VAL A 67 -8.58 5.89 -2.93
C VAL A 67 -7.95 5.94 -1.55
N VAL A 68 -8.00 7.11 -0.90
CA VAL A 68 -7.71 7.26 0.53
C VAL A 68 -9.02 7.14 1.29
N ALA A 69 -9.11 6.18 2.20
CA ALA A 69 -10.35 5.90 2.89
C ALA A 69 -10.60 6.82 4.08
N GLU A 70 -9.54 7.17 4.81
CA GLU A 70 -9.65 7.90 6.07
C GLU A 70 -9.55 9.40 5.88
N THR A 71 -10.25 10.13 6.74
CA THR A 71 -10.12 11.59 6.90
C THR A 71 -9.36 11.92 8.18
N GLY A 72 -9.00 13.19 8.37
CA GLY A 72 -8.34 13.65 9.60
C GLY A 72 -9.22 13.64 10.86
N GLY A 73 -10.50 13.26 10.72
CA GLY A 73 -11.48 13.22 11.80
C GLY A 73 -11.80 11.81 12.31
N ASN A 74 -13.01 11.66 12.86
CA ASN A 74 -13.54 10.34 13.23
C ASN A 74 -14.15 9.63 12.01
N ASN A 75 -13.57 8.52 11.64
CA ASN A 75 -13.95 7.73 10.49
C ASN A 75 -15.07 6.70 10.77
N ALA A 76 -15.51 6.57 12.01
CA ALA A 76 -16.59 5.64 12.41
C ALA A 76 -17.98 6.18 12.04
N ASN A 77 -18.16 6.66 10.80
CA ASN A 77 -19.48 7.09 10.33
C ASN A 77 -19.83 6.47 8.98
N LEU A 78 -21.14 6.23 8.80
CA LEU A 78 -21.65 5.59 7.58
C LEU A 78 -21.54 6.48 6.34
N GLU A 79 -21.56 7.78 6.49
CA GLU A 79 -21.43 8.74 5.39
C GLU A 79 -20.05 8.65 4.77
N GLN A 80 -19.01 8.66 5.60
CA GLN A 80 -17.63 8.43 5.14
C GLN A 80 -17.49 7.09 4.43
N GLY A 81 -18.09 6.03 4.99
CA GLY A 81 -18.06 4.70 4.37
C GLY A 81 -18.75 4.65 3.01
N ARG A 82 -19.90 5.31 2.87
CA ARG A 82 -20.63 5.44 1.58
C ARG A 82 -19.80 6.22 0.57
N HIS A 83 -19.21 7.33 1.01
CA HIS A 83 -18.36 8.17 0.16
C HIS A 83 -17.18 7.36 -0.38
N VAL A 84 -16.44 6.68 0.49
CA VAL A 84 -15.31 5.82 0.08
C VAL A 84 -15.77 4.75 -0.91
N ALA A 85 -16.85 4.01 -0.60
CA ALA A 85 -17.35 2.97 -1.48
C ALA A 85 -17.79 3.50 -2.86
N SER A 86 -18.28 4.74 -2.94
CA SER A 86 -18.67 5.37 -4.20
C SER A 86 -17.48 5.78 -5.10
N MET A 87 -16.31 5.96 -4.54
CA MET A 87 -15.10 6.30 -5.28
C MET A 87 -14.43 5.07 -5.92
N VAL A 88 -14.73 3.87 -5.40
CA VAL A 88 -14.05 2.65 -5.82
C VAL A 88 -14.53 2.20 -7.19
N LYS A 89 -13.60 1.85 -8.04
CA LYS A 89 -13.82 1.24 -9.35
C LYS A 89 -13.01 -0.06 -9.48
N PRO A 90 -13.32 -0.94 -10.43
CA PRO A 90 -12.49 -2.12 -10.69
C PRO A 90 -11.04 -1.73 -10.93
N GLY A 91 -10.14 -2.35 -10.16
CA GLY A 91 -8.70 -2.03 -10.20
C GLY A 91 -8.23 -1.01 -9.16
N SER A 92 -9.12 -0.44 -8.37
CA SER A 92 -8.75 0.52 -7.30
C SER A 92 -7.86 -0.11 -6.24
N ILE A 93 -6.88 0.67 -5.78
CA ILE A 93 -6.04 0.37 -4.62
C ILE A 93 -6.44 1.33 -3.50
N LEU A 94 -6.99 0.76 -2.42
CA LEU A 94 -7.48 1.54 -1.28
C LEU A 94 -6.41 1.62 -0.19
N LEU A 95 -6.17 2.83 0.30
CA LEU A 95 -5.28 3.08 1.42
C LEU A 95 -6.06 3.16 2.72
N PHE A 96 -5.66 2.32 3.69
CA PHE A 96 -6.09 2.36 5.09
C PHE A 96 -4.87 2.36 6.01
N HIS A 97 -5.03 2.90 7.22
CA HIS A 97 -4.00 2.91 8.25
C HIS A 97 -4.36 1.95 9.38
N ALA A 98 -3.44 1.03 9.67
CA ALA A 98 -3.62 0.01 10.71
C ALA A 98 -3.28 0.51 12.13
N ASN A 99 -2.63 1.67 12.24
CA ASN A 99 -2.28 2.28 13.52
C ASN A 99 -3.50 2.97 14.16
N LEU A 100 -3.37 3.35 15.43
CA LEU A 100 -4.46 3.95 16.22
C LEU A 100 -4.76 5.42 15.87
N VAL A 101 -4.00 6.04 14.98
CA VAL A 101 -4.08 7.49 14.74
C VAL A 101 -5.40 7.91 14.10
N PRO A 102 -5.89 7.30 13.01
CA PRO A 102 -7.23 7.61 12.53
C PRO A 102 -8.28 6.89 13.36
N LYS A 103 -9.03 7.63 14.17
CA LYS A 103 -10.14 7.05 14.94
C LYS A 103 -11.20 6.46 14.00
N GLY A 104 -11.66 5.25 14.32
CA GLY A 104 -12.73 4.61 13.58
C GLY A 104 -12.31 3.90 12.29
N SER A 105 -10.99 3.77 11.99
CA SER A 105 -10.51 3.08 10.79
C SER A 105 -11.00 1.65 10.66
N PHE A 106 -11.08 0.90 11.76
CA PHE A 106 -11.57 -0.47 11.74
C PHE A 106 -13.07 -0.54 11.34
N GLN A 107 -13.90 0.35 11.89
CA GLN A 107 -15.32 0.43 11.55
C GLN A 107 -15.50 0.84 10.09
N LEU A 108 -14.72 1.81 9.62
CA LEU A 108 -14.72 2.24 8.23
C LEU A 108 -14.32 1.09 7.30
N LEU A 109 -13.22 0.40 7.57
CA LEU A 109 -12.76 -0.75 6.79
C LEU A 109 -13.84 -1.83 6.71
N ARG A 110 -14.42 -2.21 7.85
CA ARG A 110 -15.49 -3.22 7.91
C ARG A 110 -16.70 -2.82 7.05
N TYR A 111 -17.10 -1.56 7.11
CA TYR A 111 -18.23 -1.04 6.33
C TYR A 111 -17.91 -1.06 4.83
N VAL A 112 -16.75 -0.49 4.44
CA VAL A 112 -16.34 -0.40 3.03
C VAL A 112 -16.20 -1.78 2.41
N VAL A 113 -15.50 -2.70 3.08
CA VAL A 113 -15.32 -4.08 2.60
C VAL A 113 -16.66 -4.79 2.47
N GLY A 114 -17.56 -4.66 3.46
CA GLY A 114 -18.89 -5.26 3.41
C GLY A 114 -19.71 -4.72 2.24
N THR A 115 -19.73 -3.40 2.06
CA THR A 115 -20.46 -2.74 0.97
C THR A 115 -19.95 -3.16 -0.39
N LEU A 116 -18.64 -3.14 -0.59
CA LEU A 116 -18.03 -3.51 -1.88
C LEU A 116 -18.24 -5.00 -2.21
N LYS A 117 -18.19 -5.89 -1.20
CA LYS A 117 -18.55 -7.31 -1.41
C LYS A 117 -20.00 -7.48 -1.86
N MET A 118 -20.94 -6.75 -1.27
CA MET A 118 -22.35 -6.77 -1.70
C MET A 118 -22.52 -6.23 -3.13
N GLN A 119 -21.68 -5.32 -3.56
CA GLN A 119 -21.64 -4.80 -4.93
C GLN A 119 -20.92 -5.75 -5.92
N GLY A 120 -20.46 -6.91 -5.47
CA GLY A 120 -19.80 -7.90 -6.33
C GLY A 120 -18.29 -7.72 -6.49
N TYR A 121 -17.66 -6.81 -5.77
CA TYR A 121 -16.19 -6.68 -5.81
C TYR A 121 -15.50 -7.85 -5.13
N ARG A 122 -14.42 -8.31 -5.75
CA ARG A 122 -13.47 -9.25 -5.16
C ARG A 122 -12.23 -8.49 -4.70
N PHE A 123 -11.77 -8.79 -3.49
CA PHE A 123 -10.54 -8.26 -2.93
C PHE A 123 -9.39 -9.22 -3.25
N VAL A 124 -8.29 -8.68 -3.70
CA VAL A 124 -7.09 -9.42 -4.08
C VAL A 124 -5.84 -8.71 -3.56
N CYS A 125 -4.72 -9.41 -3.46
CA CYS A 125 -3.45 -8.77 -3.18
C CYS A 125 -3.01 -7.87 -4.35
N VAL A 126 -2.27 -6.80 -4.07
CA VAL A 126 -1.80 -5.86 -5.12
C VAL A 126 -0.99 -6.58 -6.20
N GLY A 127 -0.15 -7.56 -5.82
CA GLY A 127 0.61 -8.35 -6.79
C GLY A 127 -0.27 -9.16 -7.77
N GLU A 128 -1.42 -9.64 -7.30
CA GLU A 128 -2.42 -10.31 -8.15
C GLU A 128 -3.13 -9.29 -9.03
N LEU A 129 -3.56 -8.17 -8.46
CA LEU A 129 -4.23 -7.09 -9.19
C LEU A 129 -3.41 -6.61 -10.40
N LEU A 130 -2.12 -6.41 -10.22
CA LEU A 130 -1.21 -5.97 -11.29
C LEU A 130 -1.06 -6.96 -12.45
N LYS A 131 -1.44 -8.23 -12.23
CA LYS A 131 -1.46 -9.27 -13.29
C LYS A 131 -2.79 -9.34 -14.02
N MET A 132 -3.86 -8.78 -13.47
CA MET A 132 -5.21 -8.90 -13.99
C MET A 132 -5.58 -7.85 -15.02
N GLY A 133 -4.80 -6.77 -15.12
CA GLY A 133 -5.11 -5.66 -16.00
C GLY A 133 -3.87 -4.89 -16.45
N LYS A 134 -4.10 -3.77 -17.13
CA LYS A 134 -3.03 -2.84 -17.51
C LYS A 134 -2.88 -1.80 -16.41
N PRO A 135 -1.77 -1.83 -15.63
CA PRO A 135 -1.54 -0.84 -14.58
C PRO A 135 -1.36 0.55 -15.18
N GLU A 136 -1.90 1.54 -14.51
CA GLU A 136 -1.55 2.93 -14.77
C GLU A 136 -0.15 3.20 -14.21
N VAL A 137 0.75 3.69 -15.05
CA VAL A 137 2.15 3.90 -14.71
C VAL A 137 2.50 5.35 -14.98
N THR A 138 3.16 5.98 -14.03
CA THR A 138 3.73 7.32 -14.19
C THR A 138 5.20 7.34 -13.79
N ARG A 139 5.96 8.27 -14.36
CA ARG A 139 7.35 8.53 -13.96
C ARG A 139 7.43 9.57 -12.84
N ASP A 140 6.39 10.37 -12.71
CA ASP A 140 6.27 11.36 -11.64
C ASP A 140 5.62 10.72 -10.43
N GLY A 141 6.08 11.06 -9.22
CA GLY A 141 5.41 10.67 -8.00
C GLY A 141 4.00 11.30 -7.92
N TYR A 142 3.07 10.60 -7.27
CA TYR A 142 1.72 11.11 -7.03
C TYR A 142 1.08 10.44 -5.80
N PHE A 143 0.07 11.08 -5.22
CA PHE A 143 -0.74 10.50 -4.15
C PHE A 143 -2.00 9.83 -4.68
N LEU A 144 -2.84 10.58 -5.37
CA LEU A 144 -4.11 10.12 -5.92
C LEU A 144 -4.15 10.16 -7.44
N LYS A 145 -3.40 11.06 -8.03
CA LYS A 145 -3.32 11.25 -9.48
C LYS A 145 -1.94 11.78 -9.89
N PRO A 146 -1.48 11.48 -11.10
CA PRO A 146 -0.19 11.97 -11.59
C PRO A 146 -0.03 13.48 -11.42
N GLY A 147 1.10 13.88 -10.83
CA GLY A 147 1.48 15.26 -10.65
C GLY A 147 0.92 15.99 -9.41
N ASP A 148 0.11 15.34 -8.58
CA ASP A 148 -0.41 15.99 -7.36
C ASP A 148 0.67 16.21 -6.29
N ASN A 149 1.76 15.44 -6.30
CA ASN A 149 2.92 15.67 -5.46
C ASN A 149 3.57 17.05 -5.69
N ARG A 150 3.51 17.59 -6.90
CA ARG A 150 4.13 18.89 -7.23
C ARG A 150 3.60 20.04 -6.38
N ALA A 151 2.31 20.06 -6.11
CA ALA A 151 1.71 21.06 -5.23
C ALA A 151 2.23 20.94 -3.79
N LEU A 152 2.46 19.72 -3.33
CA LEU A 152 3.01 19.44 -2.00
C LEU A 152 4.51 19.74 -1.93
N ASP A 153 5.26 19.41 -2.96
CA ASP A 153 6.68 19.72 -3.08
C ASP A 153 6.91 21.24 -3.15
N THR A 154 6.05 21.98 -3.82
CA THR A 154 6.06 23.46 -3.83
C THR A 154 5.81 24.04 -2.43
N ARG A 155 4.91 23.42 -1.66
CA ARG A 155 4.51 23.92 -0.33
C ARG A 155 5.49 23.48 0.77
N PHE A 156 6.02 22.27 0.70
CA PHE A 156 6.76 21.62 1.80
C PHE A 156 8.21 21.28 1.43
N GLY A 157 8.65 21.58 0.19
CA GLY A 157 9.94 21.18 -0.36
C GLY A 157 9.97 19.72 -0.85
N PRO A 158 10.92 19.40 -1.74
CA PRO A 158 11.01 18.06 -2.37
C PRO A 158 11.26 16.93 -1.38
N GLU A 159 11.83 17.24 -0.22
CA GLU A 159 12.04 16.27 0.87
C GLU A 159 10.88 16.20 1.87
N GLY A 160 9.87 17.04 1.71
CA GLY A 160 8.67 17.03 2.52
C GLY A 160 8.84 17.41 3.98
N THR A 161 9.95 17.98 4.32
CA THR A 161 10.27 18.30 5.72
C THR A 161 9.66 19.61 6.19
N GLY A 162 9.12 20.43 5.29
CA GLY A 162 8.52 21.73 5.63
C GLY A 162 9.51 22.72 6.29
N ARG A 163 10.80 22.48 6.14
CA ARG A 163 11.87 23.35 6.66
C ARG A 163 12.49 24.17 5.57
#